data_17f8bfb6a24e8f4e97f5cbc85671283b
#
_entry.id   17f8bfb6a24e8f4e97f5cbc85671283b
#
_cell.length_a   1.000
_cell.length_b   1.000
_cell.length_c   1.000
_cell.angle_alpha   90.00
_cell.angle_beta   90.00
_cell.angle_gamma   90.00
#
_symmetry.space_group_name_H-M   'P 1'
#
loop_
_entity.id
_entity.type
_entity.pdbx_description
1 polymer ?
#
loop_
_entity_poly.entity_id
_entity_poly.type
_entity_poly.pdbx_seq_one_letter_code
_entity_poly.pdbx_strand_id
1 'polypeptide(L)'
;MPQRLVLLHGWGATAADLQPLGEQLAAQHPEPLDIVCLEAPEPHPSPGGRQWYGLFPSDWDAVPTAVQQLRSRLLDVARDGIPLERTVLFGFSQGGAMALSCGCRLPLAGVISCSGYPHPDWQPPLDHPPVLAMHGSEDDIVPPGALEMIKGRLHPERCQGLLFKNGHTIPLEMMQPLKNTLQTMLKSP
;
A
#
# COMPACT_ATOMS: atom_id res chain seq x y z
N MET A 1 -18.33 9.67 10.07
CA MET A 1 -18.61 8.23 9.75
C MET A 1 -17.31 7.46 9.81
N PRO A 2 -17.26 6.20 10.26
CA PRO A 2 -16.00 5.46 10.41
C PRO A 2 -15.25 5.34 9.08
N GLN A 3 -13.94 5.35 9.17
CA GLN A 3 -12.98 5.28 8.06
C GLN A 3 -11.99 4.15 8.34
N ARG A 4 -11.31 3.65 7.33
CA ARG A 4 -10.38 2.53 7.49
C ARG A 4 -9.05 2.77 6.79
N LEU A 5 -7.98 2.31 7.41
CA LEU A 5 -6.66 2.15 6.82
C LEU A 5 -6.28 0.67 6.86
N VAL A 6 -6.11 0.07 5.68
CA VAL A 6 -5.58 -1.29 5.54
C VAL A 6 -4.09 -1.20 5.22
N LEU A 7 -3.25 -1.96 5.94
CA LEU A 7 -1.80 -1.94 5.78
C LEU A 7 -1.28 -3.31 5.30
N LEU A 8 -0.39 -3.28 4.30
CA LEU A 8 0.26 -4.43 3.71
C LEU A 8 1.77 -4.35 3.93
N HIS A 9 2.31 -5.31 4.68
CA HIS A 9 3.74 -5.37 5.00
C HIS A 9 4.61 -5.80 3.80
N GLY A 10 5.91 -5.59 3.91
CA GLY A 10 6.90 -6.00 2.92
C GLY A 10 7.28 -7.48 2.98
N TRP A 11 8.13 -7.91 2.05
CA TRP A 11 8.68 -9.26 1.99
C TRP A 11 9.52 -9.57 3.23
N GLY A 12 9.27 -10.71 3.88
CA GLY A 12 9.96 -11.13 5.09
C GLY A 12 9.47 -10.49 6.40
N ALA A 13 8.57 -9.52 6.32
CA ALA A 13 7.91 -8.91 7.48
C ALA A 13 6.59 -9.62 7.83
N THR A 14 5.85 -9.07 8.78
CA THR A 14 4.55 -9.53 9.26
C THR A 14 3.56 -8.37 9.39
N ALA A 15 2.29 -8.66 9.60
CA ALA A 15 1.28 -7.64 9.88
C ALA A 15 1.63 -6.79 11.13
N ALA A 16 2.24 -7.40 12.14
CA ALA A 16 2.63 -6.74 13.39
C ALA A 16 3.66 -5.62 13.18
N ASP A 17 4.50 -5.70 12.13
CA ASP A 17 5.53 -4.70 11.86
C ASP A 17 4.94 -3.34 11.43
N LEU A 18 3.73 -3.32 10.86
CA LEU A 18 3.04 -2.08 10.48
C LEU A 18 1.99 -1.62 11.49
N GLN A 19 1.68 -2.41 12.50
CA GLN A 19 0.69 -2.06 13.52
C GLN A 19 1.03 -0.72 14.22
N PRO A 20 2.28 -0.45 14.65
CA PRO A 20 2.63 0.83 15.29
C PRO A 20 2.40 2.05 14.37
N LEU A 21 2.68 1.91 13.06
CA LEU A 21 2.42 2.95 12.08
C LEU A 21 0.92 3.25 12.00
N GLY A 22 0.10 2.20 11.90
CA GLY A 22 -1.35 2.33 11.84
C GLY A 22 -1.92 3.01 13.09
N GLU A 23 -1.52 2.56 14.28
CA GLU A 23 -1.93 3.13 15.56
C GLU A 23 -1.54 4.62 15.69
N GLN A 24 -0.32 4.97 15.30
CA GLN A 24 0.14 6.35 15.33
C GLN A 24 -0.66 7.26 14.37
N LEU A 25 -0.99 6.76 13.18
CA LEU A 25 -1.84 7.48 12.22
C LEU A 25 -3.27 7.63 12.74
N ALA A 26 -3.85 6.59 13.33
CA ALA A 26 -5.19 6.61 13.91
C ALA A 26 -5.29 7.57 15.11
N ALA A 27 -4.31 7.56 16.00
CA ALA A 27 -4.28 8.45 17.17
C ALA A 27 -4.25 9.94 16.81
N GLN A 28 -3.82 10.28 15.61
CA GLN A 28 -3.69 11.65 15.13
C GLN A 28 -4.71 12.01 14.02
N HIS A 29 -5.60 11.07 13.68
CA HIS A 29 -6.65 11.30 12.69
C HIS A 29 -7.87 11.99 13.34
N PRO A 30 -8.51 12.98 12.67
CA PRO A 30 -9.61 13.74 13.27
C PRO A 30 -10.90 12.92 13.47
N GLU A 31 -11.11 11.90 12.64
CA GLU A 31 -12.25 10.98 12.71
C GLU A 31 -11.78 9.60 13.19
N PRO A 32 -12.67 8.75 13.73
CA PRO A 32 -12.33 7.38 14.05
C PRO A 32 -11.78 6.62 12.82
N LEU A 33 -10.54 6.15 12.92
CA LEU A 33 -9.85 5.42 11.86
C LEU A 33 -9.60 3.98 12.33
N ASP A 34 -10.30 3.05 11.71
CA ASP A 34 -10.12 1.62 11.93
C ASP A 34 -8.84 1.13 11.24
N ILE A 35 -8.02 0.36 11.94
CA ILE A 35 -6.73 -0.13 11.45
C ILE A 35 -6.79 -1.63 11.23
N VAL A 36 -6.50 -2.06 10.01
CA VAL A 36 -6.43 -3.47 9.64
C VAL A 36 -5.07 -3.77 9.02
N CYS A 37 -4.21 -4.48 9.73
CA CYS A 37 -2.95 -4.99 9.18
C CYS A 37 -3.17 -6.39 8.62
N LEU A 38 -3.03 -6.56 7.31
CA LEU A 38 -3.22 -7.85 6.65
C LEU A 38 -1.90 -8.62 6.60
N GLU A 39 -1.93 -9.85 7.11
CA GLU A 39 -0.81 -10.79 7.00
C GLU A 39 -0.75 -11.38 5.60
N ALA A 40 0.44 -11.41 4.99
CA ALA A 40 0.64 -12.09 3.72
C ALA A 40 0.44 -13.61 3.86
N PRO A 41 -0.18 -14.30 2.88
CA PRO A 41 -0.61 -15.70 3.04
C PRO A 41 0.53 -16.70 3.05
N GLU A 42 1.64 -16.42 2.36
CA GLU A 42 2.71 -17.36 2.18
C GLU A 42 3.80 -17.24 3.26
N PRO A 43 4.37 -18.35 3.74
CA PRO A 43 5.54 -18.31 4.59
C PRO A 43 6.75 -17.76 3.83
N HIS A 44 7.56 -16.94 4.50
CA HIS A 44 8.86 -16.52 3.97
C HIS A 44 9.88 -17.64 4.16
N PRO A 45 10.91 -17.78 3.28
CA PRO A 45 12.00 -18.75 3.46
C PRO A 45 12.71 -18.67 4.81
N SER A 46 12.84 -17.46 5.39
CA SER A 46 13.35 -17.29 6.75
C SER A 46 12.24 -17.44 7.79
N PRO A 47 12.49 -18.09 8.94
CA PRO A 47 11.48 -18.31 9.97
C PRO A 47 10.86 -17.01 10.49
N GLY A 48 9.55 -17.01 10.70
CA GLY A 48 8.80 -15.90 11.30
C GLY A 48 8.33 -14.83 10.31
N GLY A 49 8.91 -14.75 9.12
CA GLY A 49 8.47 -13.80 8.08
C GLY A 49 7.38 -14.35 7.18
N ARG A 50 6.73 -13.45 6.44
CA ARG A 50 5.67 -13.72 5.47
C ARG A 50 5.98 -13.06 4.13
N GLN A 51 5.30 -13.49 3.07
CA GLN A 51 5.43 -12.93 1.72
C GLN A 51 4.11 -13.04 0.95
N TRP A 52 3.89 -12.10 0.05
CA TRP A 52 2.70 -12.10 -0.83
C TRP A 52 2.90 -13.10 -1.99
N TYR A 53 4.11 -13.24 -2.46
CA TYR A 53 4.59 -14.19 -3.47
C TYR A 53 6.11 -14.33 -3.35
N GLY A 54 6.70 -15.36 -3.93
CA GLY A 54 8.16 -15.58 -3.94
C GLY A 54 8.88 -14.43 -4.64
N LEU A 55 9.96 -13.91 -4.04
CA LEU A 55 10.70 -12.78 -4.60
C LEU A 55 12.15 -13.13 -4.98
N PHE A 56 12.75 -14.12 -4.34
CA PHE A 56 14.09 -14.59 -4.67
C PHE A 56 14.11 -16.13 -4.82
N PRO A 57 14.00 -16.66 -6.07
CA PRO A 57 13.77 -15.94 -7.33
C PRO A 57 12.35 -15.33 -7.41
N SER A 58 12.20 -14.29 -8.25
CA SER A 58 10.91 -13.63 -8.43
C SER A 58 9.92 -14.56 -9.14
N ASP A 59 8.80 -14.85 -8.45
CA ASP A 59 7.69 -15.65 -8.99
C ASP A 59 6.60 -14.72 -9.53
N TRP A 60 6.83 -14.16 -10.71
CA TRP A 60 5.86 -13.25 -11.34
C TRP A 60 4.58 -13.97 -11.77
N ASP A 61 4.60 -15.27 -11.99
CA ASP A 61 3.44 -16.07 -12.37
C ASP A 61 2.46 -16.23 -11.20
N ALA A 62 2.94 -16.15 -9.96
CA ALA A 62 2.09 -16.18 -8.76
C ALA A 62 1.36 -14.84 -8.51
N VAL A 63 1.81 -13.72 -9.07
CA VAL A 63 1.27 -12.38 -8.78
C VAL A 63 -0.23 -12.25 -9.08
N PRO A 64 -0.78 -12.70 -10.22
CA PRO A 64 -2.21 -12.61 -10.48
C PRO A 64 -3.06 -13.29 -9.41
N THR A 65 -2.63 -14.47 -8.95
CA THR A 65 -3.31 -15.22 -7.88
C THR A 65 -3.23 -14.49 -6.55
N ALA A 66 -2.05 -13.99 -6.17
CA ALA A 66 -1.85 -13.21 -4.94
C ALA A 66 -2.72 -11.94 -4.93
N VAL A 67 -2.80 -11.22 -6.05
CA VAL A 67 -3.65 -10.03 -6.20
C VAL A 67 -5.14 -10.39 -6.06
N GLN A 68 -5.59 -11.50 -6.65
CA GLN A 68 -6.98 -11.94 -6.52
C GLN A 68 -7.31 -12.36 -5.08
N GLN A 69 -6.40 -13.02 -4.37
CA GLN A 69 -6.57 -13.36 -2.95
C GLN A 69 -6.66 -12.09 -2.08
N LEU A 70 -5.77 -11.12 -2.31
CA LEU A 70 -5.83 -9.83 -1.61
C LEU A 70 -7.16 -9.12 -1.89
N ARG A 71 -7.61 -9.11 -3.15
CA ARG A 71 -8.89 -8.51 -3.52
C ARG A 71 -10.07 -9.14 -2.75
N SER A 72 -10.11 -10.46 -2.65
CA SER A 72 -11.16 -11.16 -1.90
C SER A 72 -11.14 -10.76 -0.42
N ARG A 73 -9.97 -10.69 0.20
CA ARG A 73 -9.82 -10.28 1.60
C ARG A 73 -10.25 -8.82 1.83
N LEU A 74 -9.95 -7.91 0.91
CA LEU A 74 -10.40 -6.51 1.00
C LEU A 74 -11.92 -6.40 0.91
N LEU A 75 -12.55 -7.18 0.03
CA LEU A 75 -14.01 -7.25 -0.06
C LEU A 75 -14.64 -7.85 1.21
N ASP A 76 -14.00 -8.84 1.83
CA ASP A 76 -14.46 -9.41 3.10
C ASP A 76 -14.35 -8.41 4.26
N VAL A 77 -13.24 -7.68 4.34
CA VAL A 77 -13.03 -6.60 5.33
C VAL A 77 -14.10 -5.50 5.19
N ALA A 78 -14.55 -5.21 3.97
CA ALA A 78 -15.58 -4.19 3.74
C ALA A 78 -16.99 -4.62 4.20
N ARG A 79 -17.25 -5.91 4.47
CA ARG A 79 -18.55 -6.44 4.90
C ARG A 79 -18.91 -6.08 6.35
N ASP A 80 -17.96 -5.64 7.15
CA ASP A 80 -18.19 -5.27 8.55
C ASP A 80 -18.72 -3.83 8.76
N GLY A 81 -19.12 -3.15 7.68
CA GLY A 81 -19.84 -1.88 7.71
C GLY A 81 -19.02 -0.65 7.32
N ILE A 82 -17.71 -0.79 7.01
CA ILE A 82 -16.91 0.30 6.44
C ILE A 82 -16.63 -0.03 4.96
N PRO A 83 -17.27 0.67 4.01
CA PRO A 83 -17.14 0.35 2.59
C PRO A 83 -15.76 0.72 2.04
N LEU A 84 -15.41 0.18 0.86
CA LEU A 84 -14.12 0.44 0.21
C LEU A 84 -13.91 1.92 -0.11
N GLU A 85 -14.97 2.66 -0.43
CA GLU A 85 -14.93 4.10 -0.71
C GLU A 85 -14.52 4.94 0.52
N ARG A 86 -14.48 4.32 1.69
CA ARG A 86 -14.01 4.92 2.95
C ARG A 86 -12.77 4.21 3.49
N THR A 87 -12.09 3.48 2.64
CA THR A 87 -10.89 2.70 2.97
C THR A 87 -9.71 3.19 2.14
N VAL A 88 -8.59 3.48 2.80
CA VAL A 88 -7.29 3.69 2.15
C VAL A 88 -6.47 2.41 2.29
N LEU A 89 -5.83 2.00 1.21
CA LEU A 89 -4.91 0.85 1.18
C LEU A 89 -3.47 1.37 1.16
N PHE A 90 -2.73 1.08 2.21
CA PHE A 90 -1.30 1.37 2.32
C PHE A 90 -0.48 0.10 2.12
N GLY A 91 0.63 0.18 1.40
CA GLY A 91 1.59 -0.91 1.32
C GLY A 91 3.03 -0.45 1.36
N PHE A 92 3.89 -1.24 1.99
CA PHE A 92 5.33 -1.04 2.02
C PHE A 92 6.04 -2.09 1.19
N SER A 93 7.01 -1.70 0.36
CA SER A 93 7.85 -2.61 -0.43
C SER A 93 7.01 -3.58 -1.29
N GLN A 94 7.11 -4.89 -1.10
CA GLN A 94 6.25 -5.88 -1.76
C GLN A 94 4.76 -5.60 -1.51
N GLY A 95 4.39 -5.19 -0.28
CA GLY A 95 3.04 -4.73 0.04
C GLY A 95 2.63 -3.50 -0.76
N GLY A 96 3.57 -2.59 -1.08
CA GLY A 96 3.36 -1.44 -1.95
C GLY A 96 3.04 -1.83 -3.39
N ALA A 97 3.76 -2.82 -3.92
CA ALA A 97 3.48 -3.40 -5.24
C ALA A 97 2.08 -4.06 -5.28
N MET A 98 1.73 -4.80 -4.22
CA MET A 98 0.40 -5.42 -4.06
C MET A 98 -0.71 -4.37 -3.95
N ALA A 99 -0.48 -3.29 -3.17
CA ALA A 99 -1.44 -2.19 -3.02
C ALA A 99 -1.74 -1.51 -4.37
N LEU A 100 -0.73 -1.27 -5.19
CA LEU A 100 -0.91 -0.73 -6.54
C LEU A 100 -1.71 -1.67 -7.43
N SER A 101 -1.31 -2.95 -7.52
CA SER A 101 -1.90 -3.90 -8.45
C SER A 101 -3.35 -4.26 -8.10
N CYS A 102 -3.66 -4.37 -6.82
CA CYS A 102 -5.01 -4.66 -6.35
C CYS A 102 -5.85 -3.38 -6.19
N GLY A 103 -5.31 -2.38 -5.48
CA GLY A 103 -6.05 -1.20 -5.05
C GLY A 103 -6.50 -0.30 -6.20
N CYS A 104 -5.68 -0.17 -7.25
CA CYS A 104 -6.06 0.63 -8.43
C CYS A 104 -7.26 0.07 -9.23
N ARG A 105 -7.74 -1.12 -8.90
CA ARG A 105 -8.92 -1.76 -9.53
C ARG A 105 -10.13 -1.86 -8.59
N LEU A 106 -10.08 -1.19 -7.45
CA LEU A 106 -11.13 -1.18 -6.44
C LEU A 106 -11.60 0.25 -6.18
N PRO A 107 -12.85 0.47 -5.77
CA PRO A 107 -13.36 1.80 -5.46
C PRO A 107 -12.88 2.28 -4.07
N LEU A 108 -11.57 2.30 -3.86
CA LEU A 108 -10.96 2.76 -2.63
C LEU A 108 -10.98 4.29 -2.53
N ALA A 109 -10.97 4.83 -1.31
CA ALA A 109 -10.73 6.25 -1.08
C ALA A 109 -9.35 6.69 -1.59
N GLY A 110 -8.37 5.79 -1.54
CA GLY A 110 -7.03 6.01 -2.07
C GLY A 110 -6.09 4.83 -1.88
N VAL A 111 -4.95 4.89 -2.55
CA VAL A 111 -3.86 3.92 -2.45
C VAL A 111 -2.56 4.64 -2.10
N ILE A 112 -1.81 4.13 -1.14
CA ILE A 112 -0.48 4.63 -0.77
C ILE A 112 0.53 3.50 -0.97
N SER A 113 1.53 3.73 -1.80
CA SER A 113 2.65 2.81 -2.03
C SER A 113 3.95 3.44 -1.56
N CYS A 114 4.55 2.90 -0.51
CA CYS A 114 5.85 3.32 -0.01
C CYS A 114 6.92 2.32 -0.41
N SER A 115 7.97 2.78 -1.10
CA SER A 115 9.06 1.95 -1.62
C SER A 115 8.58 0.72 -2.41
N GLY A 116 7.41 0.84 -3.05
CA GLY A 116 6.84 -0.20 -3.91
C GLY A 116 7.40 -0.13 -5.34
N TYR A 117 6.93 -1.06 -6.15
CA TYR A 117 7.32 -1.17 -7.56
C TYR A 117 6.13 -1.68 -8.40
N PRO A 118 6.07 -1.37 -9.70
CA PRO A 118 5.04 -1.93 -10.57
C PRO A 118 5.38 -3.38 -10.93
N HIS A 119 4.41 -4.28 -10.85
CA HIS A 119 4.59 -5.63 -11.42
C HIS A 119 4.79 -5.54 -12.96
N PRO A 120 5.44 -6.52 -13.59
CA PRO A 120 5.82 -6.43 -15.02
C PRO A 120 4.68 -6.02 -15.95
N ASP A 121 3.52 -6.64 -15.86
CA ASP A 121 2.36 -6.41 -16.74
C ASP A 121 1.28 -5.54 -16.10
N TRP A 122 1.61 -4.80 -15.02
CA TRP A 122 0.64 -3.97 -14.33
C TRP A 122 0.20 -2.77 -15.21
N GLN A 123 -1.07 -2.74 -15.51
CA GLN A 123 -1.75 -1.66 -16.23
C GLN A 123 -3.01 -1.26 -15.45
N PRO A 124 -2.97 -0.17 -14.69
CA PRO A 124 -4.13 0.33 -13.96
C PRO A 124 -5.17 0.94 -14.93
N PRO A 125 -6.47 0.93 -14.58
CA PRO A 125 -7.47 1.70 -15.31
C PRO A 125 -7.24 3.21 -15.14
N LEU A 126 -7.70 4.02 -16.08
CA LEU A 126 -7.51 5.49 -16.04
C LEU A 126 -8.30 6.15 -14.89
N ASP A 127 -9.40 5.55 -14.48
CA ASP A 127 -10.28 6.01 -13.40
C ASP A 127 -9.91 5.43 -12.03
N HIS A 128 -8.68 4.91 -11.88
CA HIS A 128 -8.18 4.39 -10.60
C HIS A 128 -8.33 5.42 -9.46
N PRO A 129 -8.44 4.98 -8.19
CA PRO A 129 -8.48 5.87 -7.04
C PRO A 129 -7.23 6.76 -6.95
N PRO A 130 -7.26 7.87 -6.20
CA PRO A 130 -6.06 8.67 -5.95
C PRO A 130 -4.91 7.82 -5.40
N VAL A 131 -3.69 8.05 -5.90
CA VAL A 131 -2.49 7.31 -5.49
C VAL A 131 -1.44 8.28 -4.96
N LEU A 132 -0.88 8.00 -3.77
CA LEU A 132 0.40 8.53 -3.32
C LEU A 132 1.46 7.44 -3.51
N ALA A 133 2.42 7.68 -4.38
CA ALA A 133 3.63 6.88 -4.50
C ALA A 133 4.80 7.61 -3.82
N MET A 134 5.35 7.03 -2.76
CA MET A 134 6.47 7.61 -2.01
C MET A 134 7.67 6.67 -2.00
N HIS A 135 8.88 7.23 -2.08
CA HIS A 135 10.09 6.44 -2.24
C HIS A 135 11.31 7.12 -1.59
N GLY A 136 12.21 6.32 -1.00
CA GLY A 136 13.49 6.81 -0.52
C GLY A 136 14.46 7.07 -1.68
N SER A 137 15.11 8.24 -1.72
CA SER A 137 16.09 8.57 -2.76
C SER A 137 17.39 7.77 -2.65
N GLU A 138 17.62 7.15 -1.49
CA GLU A 138 18.80 6.34 -1.17
C GLU A 138 18.42 4.85 -0.99
N ASP A 139 17.26 4.44 -1.53
CA ASP A 139 16.76 3.07 -1.45
C ASP A 139 17.62 2.15 -2.35
N ASP A 140 18.36 1.24 -1.71
CA ASP A 140 19.25 0.26 -2.35
C ASP A 140 18.61 -1.13 -2.52
N ILE A 141 17.39 -1.32 -1.99
CA ILE A 141 16.63 -2.57 -2.11
C ILE A 141 15.67 -2.49 -3.31
N VAL A 142 14.86 -1.44 -3.37
CA VAL A 142 14.02 -1.10 -4.52
C VAL A 142 14.52 0.22 -5.09
N PRO A 143 15.18 0.22 -6.27
CA PRO A 143 15.76 1.44 -6.82
C PRO A 143 14.73 2.57 -6.97
N PRO A 144 15.09 3.84 -6.67
CA PRO A 144 14.19 5.00 -6.74
C PRO A 144 13.52 5.22 -8.09
N GLY A 145 14.10 4.69 -9.17
CA GLY A 145 13.50 4.69 -10.51
C GLY A 145 12.13 4.01 -10.59
N ALA A 146 11.81 3.14 -9.62
CA ALA A 146 10.49 2.52 -9.50
C ALA A 146 9.38 3.58 -9.32
N LEU A 147 9.66 4.70 -8.65
CA LEU A 147 8.71 5.80 -8.50
C LEU A 147 8.28 6.37 -9.87
N GLU A 148 9.25 6.63 -10.75
CA GLU A 148 8.95 7.16 -12.09
C GLU A 148 8.22 6.11 -12.96
N MET A 149 8.54 4.82 -12.81
CA MET A 149 7.82 3.75 -13.48
C MET A 149 6.36 3.66 -13.03
N ILE A 150 6.07 3.85 -11.74
CA ILE A 150 4.71 3.89 -11.19
C ILE A 150 3.97 5.10 -11.76
N LYS A 151 4.55 6.29 -11.66
CA LYS A 151 3.96 7.55 -12.17
C LYS A 151 3.65 7.48 -13.66
N GLY A 152 4.56 6.88 -14.45
CA GLY A 152 4.38 6.74 -15.90
C GLY A 152 3.22 5.82 -16.33
N ARG A 153 2.69 5.00 -15.40
CA ARG A 153 1.55 4.10 -15.65
C ARG A 153 0.22 4.60 -15.08
N LEU A 154 0.26 5.63 -14.24
CA LEU A 154 -0.93 6.19 -13.58
C LEU A 154 -1.39 7.48 -14.27
N HIS A 155 -2.68 7.80 -14.11
CA HIS A 155 -3.20 9.08 -14.56
C HIS A 155 -2.55 10.23 -13.76
N PRO A 156 -1.93 11.23 -14.42
CA PRO A 156 -1.12 12.25 -13.74
C PRO A 156 -1.91 13.08 -12.72
N GLU A 157 -3.19 13.35 -12.96
CA GLU A 157 -4.04 14.09 -12.01
C GLU A 157 -4.49 13.27 -10.80
N ARG A 158 -4.27 11.94 -10.83
CA ARG A 158 -4.64 11.01 -9.77
C ARG A 158 -3.44 10.40 -9.06
N CYS A 159 -2.22 10.81 -9.43
CA CYS A 159 -0.99 10.30 -8.84
C CYS A 159 -0.12 11.44 -8.32
N GLN A 160 0.19 11.40 -7.04
CA GLN A 160 1.23 12.21 -6.42
C GLN A 160 2.46 11.35 -6.18
N GLY A 161 3.63 11.81 -6.67
CA GLY A 161 4.92 11.23 -6.36
C GLY A 161 5.62 12.01 -5.24
N LEU A 162 6.23 11.34 -4.28
CA LEU A 162 6.99 11.94 -3.20
C LEU A 162 8.33 11.21 -3.02
N LEU A 163 9.43 11.91 -3.23
CA LEU A 163 10.77 11.41 -2.95
C LEU A 163 11.28 12.01 -1.63
N PHE A 164 11.77 11.17 -0.73
CA PHE A 164 12.35 11.59 0.55
C PHE A 164 13.80 11.10 0.69
N LYS A 165 14.61 11.83 1.45
CA LYS A 165 16.02 11.51 1.62
C LYS A 165 16.21 10.42 2.68
N ASN A 166 16.06 9.16 2.28
CA ASN A 166 16.33 7.99 3.12
C ASN A 166 16.42 6.73 2.24
N GLY A 167 16.79 5.58 2.83
CA GLY A 167 16.83 4.27 2.20
C GLY A 167 15.47 3.57 2.19
N HIS A 168 15.49 2.21 2.25
CA HIS A 168 14.32 1.35 2.23
C HIS A 168 13.59 1.33 3.58
N THR A 169 12.87 2.39 3.91
CA THR A 169 12.20 2.58 5.21
C THR A 169 11.03 3.56 5.12
N ILE A 170 10.26 3.67 6.20
CA ILE A 170 9.24 4.71 6.41
C ILE A 170 9.76 5.63 7.52
N PRO A 171 10.46 6.74 7.20
CA PRO A 171 11.05 7.59 8.21
C PRO A 171 9.99 8.48 8.88
N LEU A 172 10.29 8.95 10.10
CA LEU A 172 9.37 9.75 10.91
C LEU A 172 8.91 11.05 10.21
N GLU A 173 9.74 11.64 9.37
CA GLU A 173 9.40 12.83 8.58
C GLU A 173 8.24 12.58 7.61
N MET A 174 7.97 11.33 7.24
CA MET A 174 6.85 10.97 6.39
C MET A 174 5.51 10.89 7.12
N MET A 175 5.51 10.95 8.44
CA MET A 175 4.26 10.92 9.23
C MET A 175 3.32 12.07 8.89
N GLN A 176 3.84 13.30 8.74
CA GLN A 176 3.00 14.45 8.39
C GLN A 176 2.45 14.38 6.95
N PRO A 177 3.27 14.07 5.93
CA PRO A 177 2.75 13.77 4.58
C PRO A 177 1.69 12.67 4.55
N LEU A 178 1.88 11.55 5.25
CA LEU A 178 0.92 10.46 5.32
C LEU A 178 -0.41 10.90 5.96
N LYS A 179 -0.36 11.63 7.07
CA LYS A 179 -1.56 12.18 7.73
C LYS A 179 -2.35 13.10 6.80
N ASN A 180 -1.67 14.03 6.14
CA ASN A 180 -2.30 14.97 5.23
C ASN A 180 -2.97 14.24 4.06
N THR A 181 -2.28 13.23 3.51
CA THR A 181 -2.81 12.40 2.42
C THR A 181 -4.03 11.60 2.87
N LEU A 182 -3.98 10.93 4.02
CA LEU A 182 -5.12 10.20 4.57
C LEU A 182 -6.33 11.10 4.77
N GLN A 183 -6.13 12.28 5.37
CA GLN A 183 -7.21 13.26 5.54
C GLN A 183 -7.79 13.73 4.21
N THR A 184 -6.97 13.88 3.18
CA THR A 184 -7.44 14.29 1.85
C THR A 184 -8.22 13.17 1.17
N MET A 185 -7.70 11.94 1.18
CA MET A 185 -8.33 10.77 0.54
C MET A 185 -9.64 10.38 1.24
N LEU A 186 -9.71 10.52 2.57
CA LEU A 186 -10.86 10.12 3.39
C LEU A 186 -11.88 11.25 3.65
N LYS A 187 -11.62 12.47 3.16
CA LYS A 187 -12.66 13.51 3.16
C LYS A 187 -13.81 13.04 2.28
N SER A 188 -15.00 12.97 2.89
CA SER A 188 -16.23 12.78 2.10
C SER A 188 -16.35 13.91 1.07
N PRO A 189 -16.82 13.63 -0.15
CA PRO A 189 -17.18 14.67 -1.10
C PRO A 189 -18.28 15.55 -0.55
#